data_40a089ca1245e068b2f3c618a217c125
#
_entry.id   40a089ca1245e068b2f3c618a217c125
#
_cell.length_a   1.000
_cell.length_b   1.000
_cell.length_c   1.000
_cell.angle_alpha   90.00
_cell.angle_beta   90.00
_cell.angle_gamma   90.00
#
_symmetry.space_group_name_H-M   'P 1'
#
loop_
_entity.id
_entity.type
_entity.pdbx_description
1 polymer ?
#
loop_
_entity_poly.entity_id
_entity_poly.type
_entity_poly.pdbx_seq_one_letter_code
_entity_poly.pdbx_strand_id
1 'polypeptide(L)'
;MERKKITEQISCLPATEEPLSADVGLIRCGEEWWIYDVGRSQGAADAINGLQGRKNIVLSHFHPDHTGNIDAVEYDAQYAGAYTCRSLKRGTVVEGHMYFQGGIHLFPLPSSHAKGSLGLEVGEYAFLGDGTYCMVKGGQAMYNAGLLRELILTLEALRARFVLQSHREPFLCPKEEALAMLREIYARRDSREPYILLESL
;
A
#
# COMPACT_ATOMS: atom_id res chain seq x y z
N MET A 1 -4.87 16.19 12.35
CA MET A 1 -3.92 15.90 11.25
C MET A 1 -4.41 16.58 9.99
N GLU A 2 -3.55 17.32 9.28
CA GLU A 2 -3.95 18.02 8.07
C GLU A 2 -4.02 17.03 6.90
N ARG A 3 -5.15 17.09 6.17
CA ARG A 3 -5.43 16.23 5.02
C ARG A 3 -4.86 16.86 3.75
N LYS A 4 -3.91 16.19 3.09
CA LYS A 4 -3.35 16.63 1.81
C LYS A 4 -4.26 16.21 0.66
N LYS A 5 -4.78 17.15 -0.12
CA LYS A 5 -5.61 16.90 -1.30
C LYS A 5 -4.73 16.50 -2.49
N ILE A 6 -5.12 15.43 -3.20
CA ILE A 6 -4.49 14.97 -4.44
C ILE A 6 -5.40 15.30 -5.62
N THR A 7 -6.69 14.91 -5.52
CA THR A 7 -7.75 15.26 -6.47
C THR A 7 -9.00 15.69 -5.70
N GLU A 8 -10.12 15.95 -6.39
CA GLU A 8 -11.41 16.16 -5.72
C GLU A 8 -11.89 14.94 -4.94
N GLN A 9 -11.52 13.74 -5.37
CA GLN A 9 -11.97 12.49 -4.77
C GLN A 9 -10.89 11.81 -3.93
N ILE A 10 -9.61 12.13 -4.13
CA ILE A 10 -8.48 11.47 -3.49
C ILE A 10 -7.71 12.45 -2.62
N SER A 11 -7.39 12.02 -1.42
CA SER A 11 -6.52 12.74 -0.49
C SER A 11 -5.76 11.75 0.38
N CYS A 12 -4.78 12.22 1.13
CA CYS A 12 -4.07 11.40 2.10
C CYS A 12 -3.91 12.11 3.43
N LEU A 13 -3.78 11.31 4.48
CA LEU A 13 -3.24 11.73 5.77
C LEU A 13 -1.77 11.34 5.75
N PRO A 14 -0.85 12.29 5.96
CA PRO A 14 0.58 12.00 5.85
C PRO A 14 1.08 11.08 6.95
N ALA A 15 2.13 10.33 6.65
CA ALA A 15 2.88 9.54 7.62
C ALA A 15 3.38 10.40 8.80
N THR A 16 3.63 9.75 9.94
CA THR A 16 4.26 10.39 11.11
C THR A 16 5.41 9.53 11.62
N GLU A 17 6.39 10.16 12.28
CA GLU A 17 7.53 9.46 12.86
C GLU A 17 7.24 9.00 14.30
N GLU A 18 6.51 9.79 15.09
CA GLU A 18 6.19 9.50 16.50
C GLU A 18 4.67 9.67 16.77
N PRO A 19 3.95 8.56 16.93
CA PRO A 19 4.37 7.18 16.63
C PRO A 19 4.62 6.99 15.14
N LEU A 20 5.47 6.03 14.76
CA LEU A 20 5.61 5.65 13.36
C LEU A 20 4.25 5.22 12.84
N SER A 21 3.77 5.90 11.81
CA SER A 21 2.46 5.68 11.21
C SER A 21 2.55 5.89 9.71
N ALA A 22 2.05 4.95 8.95
CA ALA A 22 2.00 5.05 7.50
C ALA A 22 1.05 6.15 7.02
N ASP A 23 1.24 6.57 5.77
CA ASP A 23 0.26 7.39 5.06
C ASP A 23 -1.07 6.64 4.91
N VAL A 24 -2.18 7.38 5.04
CA VAL A 24 -3.52 6.83 4.87
C VAL A 24 -4.16 7.42 3.61
N GLY A 25 -4.47 6.57 2.64
CA GLY A 25 -5.21 6.99 1.45
C GLY A 25 -6.70 7.12 1.74
N LEU A 26 -7.32 8.24 1.35
CA LEU A 26 -8.74 8.49 1.48
C LEU A 26 -9.35 8.74 0.11
N ILE A 27 -10.20 7.82 -0.35
CA ILE A 27 -10.83 7.86 -1.67
C ILE A 27 -12.34 7.98 -1.50
N ARG A 28 -12.95 9.04 -2.04
CA ARG A 28 -14.40 9.23 -2.02
C ARG A 28 -15.03 8.66 -3.29
N CYS A 29 -15.90 7.68 -3.15
CA CYS A 29 -16.68 7.08 -4.24
C CYS A 29 -18.19 7.26 -3.97
N GLY A 30 -18.79 8.33 -4.47
CA GLY A 30 -20.16 8.69 -4.15
C GLY A 30 -20.34 8.98 -2.66
N GLU A 31 -21.16 8.20 -1.98
CA GLU A 31 -21.39 8.31 -0.53
C GLU A 31 -20.48 7.41 0.31
N GLU A 32 -19.65 6.58 -0.34
CA GLU A 32 -18.73 5.66 0.33
C GLU A 32 -17.30 6.18 0.35
N TRP A 33 -16.57 5.76 1.38
CA TRP A 33 -15.12 5.93 1.48
C TRP A 33 -14.41 4.60 1.28
N TRP A 34 -13.33 4.65 0.49
CA TRP A 34 -12.31 3.61 0.44
C TRP A 34 -11.08 4.16 1.10
N ILE A 35 -10.62 3.47 2.14
CA ILE A 35 -9.54 3.92 3.01
C ILE A 35 -8.40 2.91 2.87
N TYR A 36 -7.27 3.37 2.34
CA TYR A 36 -6.09 2.53 2.14
C TYR A 36 -5.13 2.74 3.31
N ASP A 37 -4.97 1.68 4.12
CA ASP A 37 -4.36 1.66 5.44
C ASP A 37 -5.11 2.52 6.48
N VAL A 38 -4.78 2.35 7.75
CA VAL A 38 -5.42 3.09 8.84
C VAL A 38 -4.40 3.82 9.72
N GLY A 39 -3.12 3.63 9.43
CA GLY A 39 -2.05 4.22 10.22
C GLY A 39 -1.99 3.70 11.66
N ARG A 40 -1.24 4.40 12.50
CA ARG A 40 -1.13 4.13 13.94
C ARG A 40 -1.28 5.38 14.80
N SER A 41 -1.21 6.57 14.20
CA SER A 41 -1.34 7.82 14.93
C SER A 41 -2.78 8.10 15.35
N GLN A 42 -3.01 8.70 16.49
CA GLN A 42 -4.35 9.10 16.97
C GLN A 42 -5.01 10.06 15.97
N GLY A 43 -4.24 10.97 15.37
CA GLY A 43 -4.77 11.90 14.37
C GLY A 43 -5.33 11.21 13.12
N ALA A 44 -4.75 10.04 12.71
CA ALA A 44 -5.31 9.25 11.63
C ALA A 44 -6.63 8.59 12.03
N ALA A 45 -6.71 8.01 13.24
CA ALA A 45 -7.93 7.41 13.75
C ALA A 45 -9.07 8.44 13.85
N ASP A 46 -8.80 9.62 14.41
CA ASP A 46 -9.78 10.70 14.56
C ASP A 46 -10.28 11.19 13.18
N ALA A 47 -9.36 11.33 12.22
CA ALA A 47 -9.71 11.75 10.86
C ALA A 47 -10.59 10.71 10.14
N ILE A 48 -10.30 9.41 10.29
CA ILE A 48 -11.11 8.33 9.72
C ILE A 48 -12.49 8.28 10.37
N ASN A 49 -12.56 8.37 11.71
CA ASN A 49 -13.84 8.34 12.44
C ASN A 49 -14.71 9.58 12.14
N GLY A 50 -14.10 10.72 11.83
CA GLY A 50 -14.80 11.93 11.40
C GLY A 50 -15.44 11.86 10.01
N LEU A 51 -15.10 10.85 9.18
CA LEU A 51 -15.72 10.68 7.86
C LEU A 51 -17.16 10.19 8.00
N GLN A 52 -18.07 10.83 7.27
CA GLN A 52 -19.48 10.43 7.22
C GLN A 52 -19.73 9.51 6.02
N GLY A 53 -20.59 8.51 6.19
CA GLY A 53 -20.93 7.51 5.18
C GLY A 53 -20.21 6.19 5.40
N ARG A 54 -20.46 5.25 4.48
CA ARG A 54 -19.91 3.90 4.54
C ARG A 54 -18.38 3.91 4.34
N LYS A 55 -17.66 3.11 5.12
CA LYS A 55 -16.20 3.03 5.10
C LYS A 55 -15.74 1.61 4.77
N ASN A 56 -14.99 1.49 3.70
CA ASN A 56 -14.37 0.25 3.24
C ASN A 56 -12.85 0.37 3.44
N ILE A 57 -12.28 -0.40 4.35
CA ILE A 57 -10.85 -0.38 4.64
C ILE A 57 -10.14 -1.40 3.77
N VAL A 58 -9.02 -0.99 3.19
CA VAL A 58 -8.08 -1.85 2.47
C VAL A 58 -6.74 -1.77 3.17
N LEU A 59 -6.26 -2.88 3.72
CA LEU A 59 -4.95 -2.93 4.38
C LEU A 59 -3.90 -3.44 3.40
N SER A 60 -2.88 -2.62 3.19
CA SER A 60 -1.77 -2.95 2.29
C SER A 60 -1.02 -4.19 2.76
N HIS A 61 -0.69 -4.27 4.03
CA HIS A 61 -0.01 -5.40 4.66
C HIS A 61 -0.15 -5.35 6.21
N PHE A 62 0.47 -6.28 6.92
CA PHE A 62 0.22 -6.53 8.34
C PHE A 62 1.05 -5.69 9.33
N HIS A 63 1.95 -4.83 8.90
CA HIS A 63 2.80 -4.06 9.81
C HIS A 63 1.99 -3.08 10.67
N PRO A 64 2.40 -2.87 11.95
CA PRO A 64 1.62 -2.08 12.91
C PRO A 64 1.42 -0.61 12.54
N ASP A 65 2.35 -0.01 11.83
CA ASP A 65 2.26 1.37 11.36
C ASP A 65 1.21 1.57 10.27
N HIS A 66 0.81 0.49 9.57
CA HIS A 66 -0.28 0.45 8.58
C HIS A 66 -1.61 0.03 9.20
N THR A 67 -1.59 -0.85 10.20
CA THR A 67 -2.79 -1.51 10.74
C THR A 67 -3.15 -1.10 12.16
N GLY A 68 -2.32 -0.29 12.83
CA GLY A 68 -2.39 -0.05 14.27
C GLY A 68 -3.71 0.51 14.78
N ASN A 69 -4.41 1.27 13.95
CA ASN A 69 -5.70 1.85 14.31
C ASN A 69 -6.91 0.97 13.96
N ILE A 70 -6.74 -0.26 13.46
CA ILE A 70 -7.85 -1.07 12.97
C ILE A 70 -8.91 -1.38 14.05
N ASP A 71 -8.54 -1.39 15.31
CA ASP A 71 -9.45 -1.55 16.43
C ASP A 71 -10.04 -0.23 16.97
N ALA A 72 -9.46 0.89 16.54
CA ALA A 72 -9.86 2.24 16.98
C ALA A 72 -10.74 2.97 15.96
N VAL A 73 -10.87 2.44 14.74
CA VAL A 73 -11.65 3.05 13.66
C VAL A 73 -12.94 2.29 13.41
N GLU A 74 -14.00 3.05 13.08
CA GLU A 74 -15.29 2.49 12.67
C GLU A 74 -15.30 2.27 11.16
N TYR A 75 -15.72 1.06 10.72
CA TYR A 75 -15.81 0.71 9.31
C TYR A 75 -16.88 -0.36 9.05
N ASP A 76 -17.31 -0.48 7.79
CA ASP A 76 -18.36 -1.42 7.35
C ASP A 76 -17.76 -2.69 6.74
N ALA A 77 -16.63 -2.56 6.05
CA ALA A 77 -15.93 -3.69 5.43
C ALA A 77 -14.41 -3.52 5.51
N GLN A 78 -13.69 -4.65 5.57
CA GLN A 78 -12.23 -4.70 5.57
C GLN A 78 -11.74 -5.73 4.57
N TYR A 79 -10.78 -5.35 3.76
CA TYR A 79 -10.12 -6.16 2.73
C TYR A 79 -8.62 -6.19 2.99
N ALA A 80 -8.02 -7.36 2.87
CA ALA A 80 -6.57 -7.51 2.97
C ALA A 80 -6.10 -8.83 2.31
N GLY A 81 -4.81 -8.98 2.10
CA GLY A 81 -4.25 -10.26 1.70
C GLY A 81 -4.34 -11.31 2.81
N ALA A 82 -4.27 -12.59 2.44
CA ALA A 82 -4.47 -13.73 3.34
C ALA A 82 -3.56 -13.69 4.58
N TYR A 83 -2.31 -13.21 4.44
CA TYR A 83 -1.38 -13.13 5.56
C TYR A 83 -1.82 -12.07 6.59
N THR A 84 -2.25 -10.90 6.14
CA THR A 84 -2.77 -9.81 6.98
C THR A 84 -4.06 -10.20 7.68
N CYS A 85 -5.02 -10.80 6.96
CA CYS A 85 -6.26 -11.31 7.57
C CYS A 85 -5.99 -12.36 8.64
N ARG A 86 -5.02 -13.26 8.41
CA ARG A 86 -4.62 -14.26 9.42
C ARG A 86 -3.99 -13.62 10.65
N SER A 87 -3.11 -12.63 10.47
CA SER A 87 -2.47 -11.90 11.56
C SER A 87 -3.49 -11.16 12.43
N LEU A 88 -4.44 -10.48 11.81
CA LEU A 88 -5.49 -9.70 12.49
C LEU A 88 -6.70 -10.55 12.90
N LYS A 89 -6.82 -11.81 12.43
CA LYS A 89 -7.96 -12.72 12.64
C LYS A 89 -9.30 -12.13 12.18
N ARG A 90 -9.28 -11.28 11.15
CA ARG A 90 -10.47 -10.61 10.60
C ARG A 90 -10.24 -10.16 9.16
N GLY A 91 -11.36 -9.74 8.51
CA GLY A 91 -11.38 -9.15 7.17
C GLY A 91 -11.66 -10.15 6.06
N THR A 92 -11.99 -9.61 4.91
CA THR A 92 -12.20 -10.37 3.67
C THR A 92 -10.87 -10.57 2.97
N VAL A 93 -10.53 -11.83 2.69
CA VAL A 93 -9.28 -12.18 2.00
C VAL A 93 -9.42 -11.85 0.51
N VAL A 94 -8.44 -11.11 -0.01
CA VAL A 94 -8.29 -10.83 -1.45
C VAL A 94 -7.19 -11.73 -2.00
N GLU A 95 -7.57 -12.80 -2.69
CA GLU A 95 -6.62 -13.75 -3.30
C GLU A 95 -6.30 -13.42 -4.76
N GLY A 96 -7.16 -12.66 -5.42
CA GLY A 96 -7.03 -12.25 -6.82
C GLY A 96 -7.55 -10.83 -7.03
N HIS A 97 -7.75 -10.47 -8.29
CA HIS A 97 -8.29 -9.15 -8.63
C HIS A 97 -9.76 -9.03 -8.24
N MET A 98 -10.14 -7.96 -7.53
CA MET A 98 -11.51 -7.62 -7.17
C MET A 98 -11.86 -6.23 -7.68
N TYR A 99 -13.02 -6.09 -8.28
CA TYR A 99 -13.50 -4.83 -8.86
C TYR A 99 -14.80 -4.39 -8.17
N PHE A 100 -14.88 -3.12 -7.82
CA PHE A 100 -16.02 -2.52 -7.16
C PHE A 100 -16.54 -1.31 -7.92
N GLN A 101 -17.71 -0.84 -7.54
CA GLN A 101 -18.27 0.40 -8.09
C GLN A 101 -17.33 1.58 -7.81
N GLY A 102 -17.42 2.64 -8.65
CA GLY A 102 -16.52 3.78 -8.55
C GLY A 102 -15.12 3.55 -9.12
N GLY A 103 -14.91 2.40 -9.81
CA GLY A 103 -13.63 2.07 -10.45
C GLY A 103 -12.55 1.61 -9.48
N ILE A 104 -12.93 1.18 -8.27
CA ILE A 104 -12.00 0.60 -7.29
C ILE A 104 -11.59 -0.80 -7.75
N HIS A 105 -10.31 -1.04 -7.81
CA HIS A 105 -9.70 -2.31 -8.16
C HIS A 105 -8.67 -2.70 -7.09
N LEU A 106 -8.93 -3.80 -6.40
CA LEU A 106 -7.99 -4.40 -5.46
C LEU A 106 -7.22 -5.53 -6.14
N PHE A 107 -5.93 -5.62 -5.89
CA PHE A 107 -5.08 -6.63 -6.51
C PHE A 107 -3.97 -7.10 -5.57
N PRO A 108 -3.58 -8.40 -5.61
CA PRO A 108 -2.40 -8.88 -4.93
C PRO A 108 -1.16 -8.15 -5.45
N LEU A 109 -0.32 -7.67 -4.52
CA LEU A 109 0.90 -6.96 -4.84
C LEU A 109 2.11 -7.83 -4.46
N PRO A 110 2.84 -8.41 -5.43
CA PRO A 110 4.08 -9.13 -5.15
C PRO A 110 5.08 -8.18 -4.49
N SER A 111 5.55 -8.53 -3.30
CA SER A 111 6.42 -7.64 -2.53
C SER A 111 7.49 -8.42 -1.79
N SER A 112 8.72 -7.89 -1.82
CA SER A 112 9.80 -8.36 -0.98
C SER A 112 9.65 -7.89 0.47
N HIS A 113 9.01 -6.74 0.70
CA HIS A 113 8.83 -6.12 2.00
C HIS A 113 7.95 -6.96 2.93
N ALA A 114 6.75 -7.34 2.46
CA ALA A 114 5.79 -8.09 3.28
C ALA A 114 5.00 -9.11 2.46
N LYS A 115 4.70 -10.27 3.08
CA LYS A 115 3.89 -11.31 2.46
C LYS A 115 2.43 -10.92 2.39
N GLY A 116 1.81 -11.17 1.22
CA GLY A 116 0.39 -10.94 1.02
C GLY A 116 0.03 -9.46 0.99
N SER A 117 0.93 -8.63 0.47
CA SER A 117 0.65 -7.22 0.23
C SER A 117 -0.46 -7.06 -0.80
N LEU A 118 -1.24 -6.00 -0.65
CA LEU A 118 -2.39 -5.69 -1.48
C LEU A 118 -2.26 -4.25 -2.01
N GLY A 119 -2.53 -4.06 -3.29
CA GLY A 119 -2.64 -2.75 -3.92
C GLY A 119 -4.09 -2.34 -4.15
N LEU A 120 -4.34 -1.04 -4.30
CA LEU A 120 -5.62 -0.47 -4.70
C LEU A 120 -5.39 0.48 -5.87
N GLU A 121 -6.08 0.25 -6.99
CA GLU A 121 -6.09 1.15 -8.14
C GLU A 121 -7.43 1.85 -8.27
N VAL A 122 -7.41 3.15 -8.57
CA VAL A 122 -8.58 3.96 -8.87
C VAL A 122 -8.23 5.05 -9.86
N GLY A 123 -8.89 5.06 -11.02
CA GLY A 123 -8.60 6.02 -12.09
C GLY A 123 -7.13 5.95 -12.55
N GLU A 124 -6.41 7.07 -12.43
CA GLU A 124 -4.99 7.16 -12.80
C GLU A 124 -4.02 6.90 -11.62
N TYR A 125 -4.52 6.44 -10.45
CA TYR A 125 -3.76 6.33 -9.22
C TYR A 125 -3.74 4.89 -8.70
N ALA A 126 -2.57 4.43 -8.22
CA ALA A 126 -2.43 3.15 -7.54
C ALA A 126 -1.73 3.34 -6.19
N PHE A 127 -2.39 2.91 -5.14
CA PHE A 127 -1.86 2.87 -3.79
C PHE A 127 -1.11 1.55 -3.58
N LEU A 128 0.13 1.62 -3.17
CA LEU A 128 1.03 0.47 -3.07
C LEU A 128 1.52 0.21 -1.62
N GLY A 129 1.28 1.14 -0.69
CA GLY A 129 1.86 1.08 0.66
C GLY A 129 3.38 0.94 0.57
N ASP A 130 3.92 -0.05 1.27
CA ASP A 130 5.36 -0.39 1.25
C ASP A 130 5.71 -1.46 0.22
N GLY A 131 4.78 -1.78 -0.68
CA GLY A 131 4.92 -2.91 -1.61
C GLY A 131 6.12 -2.85 -2.54
N THR A 132 6.68 -1.66 -2.78
CA THR A 132 7.87 -1.45 -3.61
C THR A 132 9.18 -1.50 -2.85
N TYR A 133 9.16 -1.63 -1.51
CA TYR A 133 10.37 -1.64 -0.70
C TYR A 133 11.01 -3.03 -0.62
N CYS A 134 12.31 -3.03 -0.28
CA CYS A 134 13.05 -4.24 0.00
C CYS A 134 12.67 -4.85 1.37
N MET A 135 13.09 -6.07 1.60
CA MET A 135 13.14 -6.64 2.94
C MET A 135 14.50 -6.34 3.59
N VAL A 136 14.52 -6.31 4.91
CA VAL A 136 15.76 -6.32 5.70
C VAL A 136 15.85 -7.63 6.46
N LYS A 137 16.91 -8.41 6.23
CA LYS A 137 17.15 -9.69 6.90
C LYS A 137 18.59 -9.76 7.36
N GLY A 138 18.81 -10.01 8.65
CA GLY A 138 20.16 -10.04 9.22
C GLY A 138 20.93 -8.74 9.07
N GLY A 139 20.24 -7.58 9.08
CA GLY A 139 20.85 -6.26 8.88
C GLY A 139 21.16 -5.91 7.43
N GLN A 140 20.81 -6.78 6.48
CA GLN A 140 21.07 -6.54 5.05
C GLN A 140 19.76 -6.29 4.29
N ALA A 141 19.73 -5.22 3.50
CA ALA A 141 18.62 -4.88 2.62
C ALA A 141 18.71 -5.71 1.33
N MET A 142 17.59 -6.30 0.91
CA MET A 142 17.55 -7.15 -0.29
C MET A 142 16.17 -7.24 -0.91
N TYR A 143 16.12 -7.52 -2.21
CA TYR A 143 14.92 -7.93 -2.91
C TYR A 143 14.97 -9.42 -3.25
N ASN A 144 13.84 -10.12 -3.14
CA ASN A 144 13.69 -11.40 -3.81
C ASN A 144 13.52 -11.15 -5.31
N ALA A 145 14.41 -11.72 -6.13
CA ALA A 145 14.46 -11.44 -7.58
C ALA A 145 13.17 -11.87 -8.30
N GLY A 146 12.56 -12.98 -7.89
CA GLY A 146 11.30 -13.47 -8.45
C GLY A 146 10.14 -12.52 -8.12
N LEU A 147 9.99 -12.14 -6.85
CA LEU A 147 8.95 -11.20 -6.41
C LEU A 147 9.14 -9.81 -7.05
N LEU A 148 10.37 -9.34 -7.18
CA LEU A 148 10.64 -8.06 -7.84
C LEU A 148 10.24 -8.08 -9.31
N ARG A 149 10.52 -9.18 -10.03
CA ARG A 149 10.08 -9.36 -11.41
C ARG A 149 8.55 -9.31 -11.51
N GLU A 150 7.85 -10.07 -10.67
CA GLU A 150 6.39 -10.10 -10.66
C GLU A 150 5.80 -8.74 -10.26
N LEU A 151 6.42 -8.01 -9.33
CA LEU A 151 6.03 -6.64 -8.98
C LEU A 151 6.11 -5.70 -10.20
N ILE A 152 7.23 -5.74 -10.93
CA ILE A 152 7.41 -4.93 -12.15
C ILE A 152 6.30 -5.24 -13.16
N LEU A 153 6.05 -6.51 -13.47
CA LEU A 153 4.99 -6.92 -14.39
C LEU A 153 3.60 -6.49 -13.90
N THR A 154 3.34 -6.59 -12.60
CA THR A 154 2.09 -6.13 -12.00
C THR A 154 1.89 -4.63 -12.21
N LEU A 155 2.91 -3.81 -11.90
CA LEU A 155 2.83 -2.37 -12.08
C LEU A 155 2.69 -1.96 -13.57
N GLU A 156 3.38 -2.65 -14.47
CA GLU A 156 3.25 -2.43 -15.93
C GLU A 156 1.81 -2.65 -16.42
N ALA A 157 1.12 -3.66 -15.88
CA ALA A 157 -0.25 -3.99 -16.25
C ALA A 157 -1.31 -3.02 -15.72
N LEU A 158 -1.00 -2.21 -14.69
CA LEU A 158 -1.94 -1.23 -14.14
C LEU A 158 -2.19 -0.09 -15.12
N ARG A 159 -3.44 0.40 -15.13
CA ARG A 159 -3.83 1.60 -15.89
C ARG A 159 -3.35 2.89 -15.24
N ALA A 160 -3.05 2.85 -13.95
CA ALA A 160 -2.55 3.97 -13.18
C ALA A 160 -1.32 4.60 -13.84
N ARG A 161 -1.27 5.93 -13.82
CA ARG A 161 -0.14 6.76 -14.27
C ARG A 161 0.73 7.20 -13.10
N PHE A 162 0.13 7.24 -11.91
CA PHE A 162 0.76 7.66 -10.67
C PHE A 162 0.69 6.54 -9.64
N VAL A 163 1.71 6.42 -8.82
CA VAL A 163 1.75 5.50 -7.68
C VAL A 163 1.93 6.28 -6.38
N LEU A 164 1.29 5.77 -5.33
CA LEU A 164 1.33 6.33 -3.98
C LEU A 164 2.01 5.29 -3.09
N GLN A 165 3.17 5.68 -2.56
CA GLN A 165 4.03 4.82 -1.75
C GLN A 165 4.14 5.41 -0.36
N SER A 166 3.92 4.61 0.68
CA SER A 166 3.99 5.08 2.06
C SER A 166 5.43 5.41 2.46
N HIS A 167 5.59 6.27 3.46
CA HIS A 167 6.90 6.70 4.00
C HIS A 167 7.84 7.36 2.98
N ARG A 168 7.31 7.87 1.85
CA ARG A 168 8.10 8.52 0.81
C ARG A 168 7.69 9.98 0.61
N GLU A 169 8.68 10.84 0.44
CA GLU A 169 8.45 12.21 -0.02
C GLU A 169 9.08 12.41 -1.42
N PRO A 170 8.28 12.80 -2.42
CA PRO A 170 6.83 12.95 -2.36
C PRO A 170 6.11 11.60 -2.31
N PHE A 171 5.00 11.53 -1.57
CA PHE A 171 4.12 10.34 -1.45
C PHE A 171 3.58 9.86 -2.81
N LEU A 172 3.32 10.78 -3.71
CA LEU A 172 2.86 10.56 -5.08
C LEU A 172 4.03 10.71 -6.06
N CYS A 173 4.24 9.73 -6.92
CA CYS A 173 5.20 9.86 -8.02
C CYS A 173 4.67 9.25 -9.33
N PRO A 174 5.20 9.63 -10.50
CA PRO A 174 4.91 8.96 -11.76
C PRO A 174 5.24 7.46 -11.68
N LYS A 175 4.33 6.61 -12.17
CA LYS A 175 4.55 5.16 -12.19
C LYS A 175 5.84 4.76 -12.90
N GLU A 176 6.18 5.45 -13.99
CA GLU A 176 7.38 5.16 -14.77
C GLU A 176 8.68 5.42 -13.98
N GLU A 177 8.70 6.38 -13.07
CA GLU A 177 9.85 6.61 -12.18
C GLU A 177 10.04 5.44 -11.20
N ALA A 178 8.94 4.96 -10.59
CA ALA A 178 8.99 3.79 -9.74
C ALA A 178 9.42 2.53 -10.51
N LEU A 179 8.88 2.33 -11.71
CA LEU A 179 9.28 1.23 -12.60
C LEU A 179 10.75 1.32 -13.00
N ALA A 180 11.26 2.50 -13.35
CA ALA A 180 12.66 2.70 -13.73
C ALA A 180 13.59 2.28 -12.58
N MET A 181 13.31 2.71 -11.36
CA MET A 181 14.07 2.33 -10.16
C MET A 181 14.04 0.80 -9.94
N LEU A 182 12.87 0.17 -10.00
CA LEU A 182 12.73 -1.28 -9.77
C LEU A 182 13.43 -2.09 -10.87
N ARG A 183 13.36 -1.66 -12.14
CA ARG A 183 14.06 -2.28 -13.27
C ARG A 183 15.59 -2.16 -13.13
N GLU A 184 16.09 -1.00 -12.67
CA GLU A 184 17.53 -0.82 -12.39
C GLU A 184 18.01 -1.79 -11.30
N ILE A 185 17.25 -1.93 -10.20
CA ILE A 185 17.57 -2.91 -9.16
C ILE A 185 17.53 -4.33 -9.74
N TYR A 186 16.50 -4.67 -10.51
CA TYR A 186 16.35 -5.99 -11.10
C TYR A 186 17.47 -6.33 -12.10
N ALA A 187 18.02 -5.35 -12.81
CA ALA A 187 19.14 -5.53 -13.73
C ALA A 187 20.44 -6.00 -13.03
N ARG A 188 20.58 -5.74 -11.73
CA ARG A 188 21.73 -6.17 -10.90
C ARG A 188 21.65 -7.63 -10.44
N ARG A 189 20.56 -8.37 -10.80
CA ARG A 189 20.40 -9.77 -10.37
C ARG A 189 21.49 -10.68 -10.92
N ASP A 190 21.98 -11.61 -10.10
CA ASP A 190 22.67 -12.81 -10.54
C ASP A 190 21.63 -13.94 -10.71
N SER A 191 21.66 -14.62 -11.87
CA SER A 191 20.71 -15.72 -12.16
C SER A 191 20.87 -16.95 -11.24
N ARG A 192 22.00 -17.05 -10.53
CA ARG A 192 22.31 -18.12 -9.58
C ARG A 192 21.82 -17.80 -8.16
N GLU A 193 21.47 -16.54 -7.88
CA GLU A 193 21.09 -16.06 -6.56
C GLU A 193 19.61 -15.66 -6.51
N PRO A 194 18.85 -16.10 -5.49
CA PRO A 194 17.44 -15.76 -5.37
C PRO A 194 17.21 -14.32 -4.86
N TYR A 195 18.26 -13.67 -4.35
CA TYR A 195 18.17 -12.34 -3.77
C TYR A 195 19.13 -11.36 -4.46
N ILE A 196 18.66 -10.13 -4.60
CA ILE A 196 19.45 -8.99 -5.05
C ILE A 196 19.79 -8.18 -3.80
N LEU A 197 21.06 -8.20 -3.43
CA LEU A 197 21.55 -7.45 -2.27
C LEU A 197 21.67 -5.97 -2.64
N LEU A 198 21.24 -5.10 -1.74
CA LEU A 198 21.51 -3.67 -1.86
C LEU A 198 22.78 -3.37 -1.07
N GLU A 199 23.73 -2.67 -1.71
CA GLU A 199 24.84 -2.07 -1.01
C GLU A 199 24.28 -1.12 0.04
N SER A 200 24.86 -1.08 1.23
CA SER A 200 24.34 -0.38 2.41
C SER A 200 23.70 0.97 2.08
N LEU A 201 22.45 1.12 2.56
CA LEU A 201 21.73 2.38 2.61
C LEU A 201 22.51 3.43 3.39
#